data_b24363bd79a661ae24311252f09c7c2e
#
_entry.id   b24363bd79a661ae24311252f09c7c2e
#
_cell.length_a   1.000
_cell.length_b   1.000
_cell.length_c   1.000
_cell.angle_alpha   90.00
_cell.angle_beta   90.00
_cell.angle_gamma   90.00
#
_symmetry.space_group_name_H-M   'P 1'
#
loop_
_entity.id
_entity.type
_entity.pdbx_description
1 polymer ?
#
loop_
_entity_poly.entity_id
_entity_poly.type
_entity_poly.pdbx_seq_one_letter_code
_entity_poly.pdbx_strand_id
1 'polypeptide(L)'
;MNNSFKDIEITNFRGFDYLKIESLRKLNVFVGANNVGKTSILEAVFMLTGMSNPFISGRVNYLRTAISSANPDSARYLFHNVDFNKTPLLKGAMTNGEVRRMTFSPVTFLSETNDTSSNSSGQSTIKQLNFNFDKKDEKGFAYHSKIFIKSDGSTMQETDNDYNETINALFIPVDKNDSNATNQFSIVVKRNRKQFVTNALQNFDPSIESIEALPDGLYLKIKDIKELMPISMAGDGARRMINIISTIACEDFNIVFIDEVDNGMHYSAHKLMWKTILKFAQIHDIQLFVTTHNLDCLMGLENAMQKDEELRKLANVYNVAKTKNKGFQVYKYGYNELKEAIDNEIEIRK
;
A
#
# COMPACT_ATOMS: atom_id res chain seq x y z
N MET A 1 -1.14 -5.82 19.35
CA MET A 1 -0.47 -5.36 18.10
C MET A 1 0.94 -5.93 18.03
N ASN A 2 1.07 -7.20 17.66
CA ASN A 2 2.41 -7.81 17.68
C ASN A 2 3.24 -7.61 16.40
N ASN A 3 2.62 -7.22 15.29
CA ASN A 3 3.30 -7.11 13.98
C ASN A 3 2.94 -5.80 13.26
N SER A 4 3.05 -4.65 13.95
CA SER A 4 2.77 -3.33 13.39
C SER A 4 4.02 -2.47 13.37
N PHE A 5 4.22 -1.67 12.32
CA PHE A 5 5.29 -0.68 12.27
C PHE A 5 4.97 0.48 13.22
N LYS A 6 5.99 0.92 13.96
CA LYS A 6 5.97 2.09 14.83
C LYS A 6 6.63 3.29 14.14
N ASP A 7 7.76 3.06 13.50
CA ASP A 7 8.54 4.09 12.81
C ASP A 7 9.12 3.52 11.51
N ILE A 8 9.27 4.36 10.49
CA ILE A 8 9.81 4.03 9.17
C ILE A 8 10.88 5.04 8.79
N GLU A 9 11.96 4.54 8.17
CA GLU A 9 13.03 5.34 7.59
C GLU A 9 13.29 4.86 6.15
N ILE A 10 13.32 5.80 5.22
CA ILE A 10 13.49 5.56 3.79
C ILE A 10 14.66 6.40 3.30
N THR A 11 15.67 5.78 2.68
CA THR A 11 16.83 6.48 2.14
C THR A 11 17.09 6.03 0.70
N ASN A 12 17.40 6.95 -0.19
CA ASN A 12 17.76 6.72 -1.59
C ASN A 12 16.75 5.86 -2.37
N PHE A 13 15.46 5.97 -2.06
CA PHE A 13 14.40 5.18 -2.67
C PHE A 13 13.47 6.06 -3.49
N ARG A 14 13.33 5.77 -4.78
CA ARG A 14 12.50 6.54 -5.72
C ARG A 14 12.80 8.05 -5.66
N GLY A 15 11.79 8.87 -5.32
CA GLY A 15 11.95 10.32 -5.18
C GLY A 15 12.65 10.75 -3.89
N PHE A 16 12.77 9.87 -2.90
CA PHE A 16 13.31 10.22 -1.58
C PHE A 16 14.83 10.04 -1.52
N ASP A 17 15.54 11.11 -1.20
CA ASP A 17 16.91 11.07 -0.68
C ASP A 17 16.92 10.56 0.77
N TYR A 18 16.04 11.15 1.60
CA TYR A 18 15.80 10.74 2.99
C TYR A 18 14.38 11.10 3.41
N LEU A 19 13.72 10.19 4.14
CA LEU A 19 12.43 10.43 4.78
C LEU A 19 12.34 9.61 6.06
N LYS A 20 11.86 10.22 7.16
CA LYS A 20 11.56 9.54 8.43
C LYS A 20 10.11 9.80 8.82
N ILE A 21 9.41 8.75 9.25
CA ILE A 21 8.02 8.78 9.70
C ILE A 21 7.97 8.11 11.06
N GLU A 22 7.48 8.81 12.06
CA GLU A 22 7.46 8.34 13.45
C GLU A 22 6.04 8.28 14.01
N SER A 23 5.88 7.49 15.07
CA SER A 23 4.62 7.36 15.81
C SER A 23 3.46 6.85 14.95
N LEU A 24 3.72 5.87 14.10
CA LEU A 24 2.69 5.20 13.32
C LEU A 24 1.66 4.56 14.24
N ARG A 25 0.41 4.60 13.79
CA ARG A 25 -0.75 4.05 14.49
C ARG A 25 -1.41 2.93 13.68
N LYS A 26 -2.60 2.52 14.09
CA LYS A 26 -3.39 1.51 13.39
C LYS A 26 -3.84 2.01 12.01
N LEU A 27 -4.25 3.27 11.89
CA LEU A 27 -4.49 3.95 10.62
C LEU A 27 -3.49 5.08 10.41
N ASN A 28 -2.80 5.06 9.27
CA ASN A 28 -1.82 6.06 8.86
C ASN A 28 -2.22 6.60 7.50
N VAL A 29 -2.72 7.83 7.46
CA VAL A 29 -3.18 8.49 6.23
C VAL A 29 -2.11 9.45 5.73
N PHE A 30 -1.60 9.23 4.53
CA PHE A 30 -0.61 10.10 3.89
C PHE A 30 -1.28 11.06 2.92
N VAL A 31 -1.03 12.34 3.14
CA VAL A 31 -1.53 13.44 2.31
C VAL A 31 -0.37 14.29 1.82
N GLY A 32 -0.62 15.17 0.87
CA GLY A 32 0.39 16.04 0.28
C GLY A 32 0.09 16.31 -1.19
N ALA A 33 0.86 17.19 -1.80
CA ALA A 33 0.75 17.54 -3.21
C ALA A 33 0.86 16.30 -4.12
N ASN A 34 0.36 16.41 -5.34
CA ASN A 34 0.56 15.36 -6.33
C ASN A 34 2.06 15.18 -6.58
N ASN A 35 2.46 13.94 -6.82
CA ASN A 35 3.84 13.55 -7.10
C ASN A 35 4.85 13.79 -5.96
N VAL A 36 4.40 14.05 -4.72
CA VAL A 36 5.29 14.20 -3.56
C VAL A 36 5.82 12.85 -3.03
N GLY A 37 5.31 11.73 -3.55
CA GLY A 37 5.78 10.40 -3.19
C GLY A 37 4.91 9.61 -2.21
N LYS A 38 3.64 9.98 -2.00
CA LYS A 38 2.72 9.25 -1.10
C LYS A 38 2.68 7.74 -1.38
N THR A 39 2.44 7.36 -2.64
CA THR A 39 2.47 5.96 -3.07
C THR A 39 3.85 5.32 -2.86
N SER A 40 4.95 6.08 -3.03
CA SER A 40 6.31 5.57 -2.80
C SER A 40 6.56 5.22 -1.33
N ILE A 41 5.90 5.90 -0.37
CA ILE A 41 5.93 5.53 1.05
C ILE A 41 5.24 4.17 1.24
N LEU A 42 4.04 3.99 0.68
CA LEU A 42 3.33 2.71 0.76
C LEU A 42 4.17 1.57 0.17
N GLU A 43 4.79 1.80 -0.98
CA GLU A 43 5.66 0.84 -1.65
C GLU A 43 6.88 0.46 -0.81
N ALA A 44 7.55 1.44 -0.20
CA ALA A 44 8.71 1.20 0.66
C ALA A 44 8.33 0.34 1.87
N VAL A 45 7.21 0.66 2.53
CA VAL A 45 6.73 -0.13 3.68
C VAL A 45 6.26 -1.51 3.22
N PHE A 46 5.61 -1.62 2.07
CA PHE A 46 5.21 -2.91 1.50
C PHE A 46 6.41 -3.81 1.20
N MET A 47 7.51 -3.26 0.69
CA MET A 47 8.76 -4.03 0.50
C MET A 47 9.30 -4.58 1.82
N LEU A 48 9.21 -3.82 2.92
CA LEU A 48 9.60 -4.29 4.25
C LEU A 48 8.72 -5.43 4.80
N THR A 49 7.51 -5.62 4.27
CA THR A 49 6.63 -6.73 4.69
C THR A 49 6.94 -8.06 4.02
N GLY A 50 7.74 -8.06 2.96
CA GLY A 50 8.08 -9.26 2.21
C GLY A 50 9.57 -9.28 1.81
N MET A 51 10.46 -9.04 2.76
CA MET A 51 11.89 -8.84 2.51
C MET A 51 12.58 -10.04 1.84
N SER A 52 12.11 -11.26 2.11
CA SER A 52 12.67 -12.48 1.52
C SER A 52 12.24 -12.71 0.06
N ASN A 53 11.24 -11.99 -0.43
CA ASN A 53 10.73 -12.17 -1.77
C ASN A 53 11.34 -11.14 -2.74
N PRO A 54 12.36 -11.49 -3.54
CA PRO A 54 12.99 -10.54 -4.45
C PRO A 54 12.07 -10.08 -5.60
N PHE A 55 10.99 -10.82 -5.90
CA PHE A 55 9.97 -10.37 -6.85
C PHE A 55 9.12 -9.20 -6.37
N ILE A 56 9.22 -8.83 -5.07
CA ILE A 56 8.49 -7.69 -4.53
C ILE A 56 8.85 -6.38 -5.25
N SER A 57 10.09 -6.25 -5.72
CA SER A 57 10.56 -5.12 -6.53
C SER A 57 9.78 -4.96 -7.85
N GLY A 58 9.57 -6.06 -8.55
CA GLY A 58 8.75 -6.10 -9.75
C GLY A 58 7.26 -5.85 -9.44
N ARG A 59 6.78 -6.37 -8.30
CA ARG A 59 5.39 -6.18 -7.87
C ARG A 59 5.07 -4.71 -7.58
N VAL A 60 5.92 -3.98 -6.89
CA VAL A 60 5.69 -2.54 -6.62
C VAL A 60 5.72 -1.70 -7.91
N ASN A 61 6.49 -2.09 -8.91
CA ASN A 61 6.47 -1.44 -10.22
C ASN A 61 5.19 -1.80 -11.00
N TYR A 62 4.76 -3.06 -10.97
CA TYR A 62 3.50 -3.51 -11.57
C TYR A 62 2.29 -2.76 -11.01
N LEU A 63 2.27 -2.45 -9.71
CA LEU A 63 1.19 -1.69 -9.07
C LEU A 63 1.00 -0.28 -9.67
N ARG A 64 2.05 0.28 -10.31
CA ARG A 64 1.98 1.59 -10.99
C ARG A 64 1.65 1.51 -12.47
N THR A 65 2.23 0.54 -13.15
CA THR A 65 2.27 0.55 -14.63
C THR A 65 1.39 -0.50 -15.26
N ALA A 66 0.82 -1.42 -14.44
CA ALA A 66 0.13 -2.64 -14.87
C ALA A 66 0.97 -3.51 -15.83
N ILE A 67 2.27 -3.18 -16.02
CA ILE A 67 3.19 -3.97 -16.83
C ILE A 67 3.87 -4.97 -15.91
N SER A 68 3.52 -6.24 -16.05
CA SER A 68 4.21 -7.31 -15.32
C SER A 68 5.65 -7.39 -15.82
N SER A 69 6.60 -7.20 -14.92
CA SER A 69 8.00 -7.37 -15.24
C SER A 69 8.69 -8.16 -14.13
N ALA A 70 8.92 -9.43 -14.41
CA ALA A 70 9.87 -10.23 -13.65
C ALA A 70 11.32 -9.84 -13.97
N ASN A 71 11.51 -8.94 -14.96
CA ASN A 71 12.83 -8.47 -15.37
C ASN A 71 13.47 -7.59 -14.28
N PRO A 72 14.65 -7.91 -13.75
CA PRO A 72 15.37 -7.09 -12.78
C PRO A 72 15.59 -5.64 -13.23
N ASP A 73 15.70 -5.38 -14.55
CA ASP A 73 15.88 -4.02 -15.08
C ASP A 73 14.70 -3.09 -14.76
N SER A 74 13.51 -3.62 -14.57
CA SER A 74 12.36 -2.83 -14.13
C SER A 74 12.59 -2.17 -12.76
N ALA A 75 13.48 -2.72 -11.94
CA ALA A 75 13.81 -2.19 -10.62
C ALA A 75 14.64 -0.89 -10.66
N ARG A 76 15.16 -0.46 -11.82
CA ARG A 76 15.93 0.80 -11.94
C ARG A 76 15.22 2.02 -11.35
N TYR A 77 13.91 2.08 -11.49
CA TYR A 77 13.09 3.18 -10.97
C TYR A 77 12.87 3.14 -9.45
N LEU A 78 13.36 2.13 -8.75
CA LEU A 78 13.39 2.08 -7.28
C LEU A 78 14.56 2.87 -6.70
N PHE A 79 15.64 3.10 -7.50
CA PHE A 79 16.80 3.86 -7.10
C PHE A 79 16.54 5.37 -7.21
N HIS A 80 17.01 6.12 -6.22
CA HIS A 80 16.86 7.58 -6.22
C HIS A 80 17.57 8.21 -7.42
N ASN A 81 16.81 8.96 -8.23
CA ASN A 81 17.28 9.58 -9.49
C ASN A 81 17.89 8.56 -10.49
N VAL A 82 17.52 7.29 -10.39
CA VAL A 82 18.12 6.19 -11.18
C VAL A 82 19.66 6.10 -11.01
N ASP A 83 20.17 6.57 -9.87
CA ASP A 83 21.59 6.55 -9.53
C ASP A 83 21.93 5.27 -8.77
N PHE A 84 22.58 4.32 -9.44
CA PHE A 84 22.93 3.02 -8.89
C PHE A 84 24.08 3.06 -7.86
N ASN A 85 24.78 4.19 -7.73
CA ASN A 85 25.77 4.40 -6.66
C ASN A 85 25.12 4.72 -5.32
N LYS A 86 23.83 5.07 -5.32
CA LYS A 86 23.06 5.36 -4.12
C LYS A 86 22.26 4.14 -3.71
N THR A 87 22.79 3.37 -2.78
CA THR A 87 22.11 2.18 -2.26
C THR A 87 20.82 2.57 -1.52
N PRO A 88 19.65 2.08 -1.96
CA PRO A 88 18.42 2.25 -1.20
C PRO A 88 18.47 1.52 0.13
N LEU A 89 18.00 2.19 1.19
CA LEU A 89 17.83 1.63 2.52
C LEU A 89 16.41 1.87 3.00
N LEU A 90 15.72 0.79 3.30
CA LEU A 90 14.41 0.79 3.95
C LEU A 90 14.56 0.20 5.33
N LYS A 91 14.01 0.88 6.36
CA LYS A 91 14.08 0.43 7.75
C LYS A 91 12.74 0.67 8.43
N GLY A 92 12.27 -0.31 9.20
CA GLY A 92 11.06 -0.24 9.98
C GLY A 92 11.28 -0.75 11.39
N ALA A 93 10.92 0.06 12.39
CA ALA A 93 10.84 -0.37 13.77
C ALA A 93 9.41 -0.86 14.06
N MET A 94 9.28 -2.06 14.64
CA MET A 94 8.00 -2.67 14.95
C MET A 94 7.61 -2.42 16.42
N THR A 95 6.33 -2.54 16.72
CA THR A 95 5.80 -2.37 18.09
C THR A 95 6.24 -3.46 19.06
N ASN A 96 6.64 -4.63 18.56
CA ASN A 96 7.18 -5.75 19.34
C ASN A 96 8.71 -5.63 19.62
N GLY A 97 9.35 -4.52 19.21
CA GLY A 97 10.78 -4.32 19.34
C GLY A 97 11.63 -4.83 18.17
N GLU A 98 11.04 -5.58 17.25
CA GLU A 98 11.72 -6.02 16.03
C GLU A 98 12.12 -4.81 15.16
N VAL A 99 13.30 -4.85 14.55
CA VAL A 99 13.72 -3.88 13.53
C VAL A 99 13.95 -4.63 12.22
N ARG A 100 13.23 -4.23 11.20
CA ARG A 100 13.38 -4.74 9.84
C ARG A 100 14.21 -3.77 9.01
N ARG A 101 15.16 -4.28 8.27
CA ARG A 101 16.03 -3.48 7.41
C ARG A 101 16.25 -4.19 6.10
N MET A 102 16.19 -3.45 5.00
CA MET A 102 16.43 -3.96 3.65
C MET A 102 17.26 -2.96 2.86
N THR A 103 18.28 -3.45 2.18
CA THR A 103 19.02 -2.73 1.15
C THR A 103 19.01 -3.55 -0.14
N PHE A 104 19.16 -2.91 -1.27
CA PHE A 104 19.31 -3.63 -2.53
C PHE A 104 20.27 -2.92 -3.48
N SER A 105 20.95 -3.73 -4.29
CA SER A 105 21.97 -3.26 -5.23
C SER A 105 21.88 -4.00 -6.56
N PRO A 106 22.09 -3.32 -7.69
CA PRO A 106 22.05 -3.92 -9.00
C PRO A 106 23.41 -4.52 -9.37
N VAL A 107 23.36 -5.57 -10.19
CA VAL A 107 24.49 -5.97 -11.02
C VAL A 107 24.16 -5.56 -12.45
N THR A 108 24.92 -4.62 -12.99
CA THR A 108 24.69 -4.05 -14.32
C THR A 108 25.71 -4.58 -15.32
N PHE A 109 25.27 -4.70 -16.57
CA PHE A 109 26.12 -4.97 -17.70
C PHE A 109 25.98 -3.85 -18.72
N LEU A 110 27.10 -3.39 -19.26
CA LEU A 110 27.09 -2.49 -20.42
C LEU A 110 26.69 -3.31 -21.64
N SER A 111 25.64 -2.95 -22.31
CA SER A 111 25.35 -3.49 -23.63
C SER A 111 26.34 -2.85 -24.61
N GLU A 112 27.31 -3.60 -25.08
CA GLU A 112 28.07 -3.22 -26.28
C GLU A 112 27.08 -3.22 -27.45
N THR A 113 26.59 -2.06 -27.83
CA THR A 113 25.90 -1.92 -29.12
C THR A 113 26.98 -1.85 -30.19
N ASN A 114 27.08 -2.90 -31.02
CA ASN A 114 27.91 -2.93 -32.21
C ASN A 114 27.44 -2.00 -33.34
N ASP A 115 26.76 -0.91 -33.00
CA ASP A 115 26.36 0.11 -33.96
C ASP A 115 27.39 1.23 -34.03
N THR A 116 28.16 1.22 -35.10
CA THR A 116 29.19 2.20 -35.48
C THR A 116 28.62 3.60 -35.86
N SER A 117 27.49 4.01 -35.35
CA SER A 117 26.95 5.35 -35.58
C SER A 117 26.69 6.09 -34.27
N SER A 118 27.63 6.98 -33.96
CA SER A 118 27.52 8.23 -33.21
C SER A 118 26.67 8.27 -31.92
N ASN A 119 27.35 8.47 -30.78
CA ASN A 119 26.84 9.11 -29.56
C ASN A 119 25.62 8.52 -28.82
N SER A 120 25.55 7.22 -28.64
CA SER A 120 24.67 6.63 -27.63
C SER A 120 25.51 6.25 -26.40
N SER A 121 25.37 6.99 -25.30
CA SER A 121 25.79 6.57 -23.98
C SER A 121 25.16 5.20 -23.70
N GLY A 122 25.97 4.13 -23.65
CA GLY A 122 25.49 2.77 -23.44
C GLY A 122 24.62 2.71 -22.19
N GLN A 123 23.34 2.39 -22.34
CA GLN A 123 22.46 2.21 -21.20
C GLN A 123 22.85 0.92 -20.48
N SER A 124 23.27 1.05 -19.23
CA SER A 124 23.50 -0.10 -18.36
C SER A 124 22.16 -0.80 -18.05
N THR A 125 22.08 -2.09 -18.33
CA THR A 125 20.90 -2.93 -18.02
C THR A 125 21.13 -3.71 -16.73
N ILE A 126 20.15 -3.74 -15.83
CA ILE A 126 20.21 -4.54 -14.61
C ILE A 126 19.87 -5.99 -14.99
N LYS A 127 20.83 -6.92 -14.87
CA LYS A 127 20.60 -8.35 -15.05
C LYS A 127 20.39 -9.12 -13.75
N GLN A 128 20.84 -8.54 -12.64
CA GLN A 128 20.64 -9.12 -11.32
C GLN A 128 20.38 -8.01 -10.31
N LEU A 129 19.48 -8.26 -9.38
CA LEU A 129 19.22 -7.41 -8.24
C LEU A 129 19.44 -8.24 -6.97
N ASN A 130 20.36 -7.78 -6.14
CA ASN A 130 20.66 -8.40 -4.85
C ASN A 130 19.93 -7.65 -3.74
N PHE A 131 19.32 -8.37 -2.82
CA PHE A 131 18.71 -7.86 -1.61
C PHE A 131 19.49 -8.37 -0.41
N ASN A 132 19.88 -7.44 0.47
CA ASN A 132 20.41 -7.76 1.79
C ASN A 132 19.37 -7.28 2.79
N PHE A 133 18.92 -8.16 3.65
CA PHE A 133 17.93 -7.80 4.66
C PHE A 133 18.27 -8.44 6.01
N ASP A 134 17.95 -7.75 7.06
CA ASP A 134 18.09 -8.23 8.41
C ASP A 134 16.81 -8.00 9.20
N LYS A 135 16.54 -8.96 10.07
CA LYS A 135 15.54 -8.88 11.09
C LYS A 135 16.31 -8.89 12.41
N LYS A 136 16.48 -7.74 13.02
CA LYS A 136 17.11 -7.65 14.30
C LYS A 136 16.10 -8.04 15.37
N ASP A 137 16.05 -9.34 15.64
CA ASP A 137 15.64 -9.87 16.94
C ASP A 137 16.86 -9.89 17.86
N GLU A 138 16.74 -10.44 19.06
CA GLU A 138 17.84 -10.54 20.04
C GLU A 138 19.08 -11.29 19.51
N LYS A 139 19.02 -11.96 18.35
CA LYS A 139 20.08 -12.79 17.77
C LYS A 139 20.81 -12.17 16.57
N GLY A 140 20.23 -11.16 15.90
CA GLY A 140 20.92 -10.34 14.89
C GLY A 140 21.31 -11.04 13.61
N PHE A 141 20.46 -11.88 13.01
CA PHE A 141 20.72 -12.57 11.76
C PHE A 141 20.60 -11.65 10.54
N ALA A 142 21.52 -11.78 9.58
CA ALA A 142 21.45 -11.19 8.26
C ALA A 142 21.07 -12.26 7.23
N TYR A 143 20.20 -11.90 6.32
CA TYR A 143 19.70 -12.78 5.26
C TYR A 143 19.91 -12.15 3.90
N HIS A 144 19.90 -12.96 2.84
CA HIS A 144 20.09 -12.51 1.47
C HIS A 144 19.02 -13.11 0.56
N SER A 145 18.67 -12.36 -0.46
CA SER A 145 17.94 -12.87 -1.61
C SER A 145 18.40 -12.17 -2.88
N LYS A 146 18.18 -12.81 -4.01
CA LYS A 146 18.49 -12.21 -5.32
C LYS A 146 17.49 -12.65 -6.38
N ILE A 147 17.31 -11.78 -7.37
CA ILE A 147 16.63 -12.09 -8.63
C ILE A 147 17.59 -11.82 -9.78
N PHE A 148 17.64 -12.71 -10.74
CA PHE A 148 18.52 -12.59 -11.88
C PHE A 148 17.94 -13.23 -13.15
N ILE A 149 18.48 -12.84 -14.30
CA ILE A 149 18.12 -13.39 -15.60
C ILE A 149 19.16 -14.44 -15.98
N LYS A 150 18.70 -15.67 -16.28
CA LYS A 150 19.53 -16.74 -16.82
C LYS A 150 19.93 -16.49 -18.27
N SER A 151 20.87 -17.30 -18.78
CA SER A 151 21.31 -17.28 -20.18
C SER A 151 20.18 -17.55 -21.19
N ASP A 152 19.15 -18.28 -20.80
CA ASP A 152 17.96 -18.57 -21.63
C ASP A 152 16.90 -17.46 -21.56
N GLY A 153 17.16 -16.37 -20.84
CA GLY A 153 16.24 -15.26 -20.65
C GLY A 153 15.19 -15.47 -19.54
N SER A 154 15.14 -16.64 -18.92
CA SER A 154 14.23 -16.88 -17.80
C SER A 154 14.69 -16.17 -16.53
N THR A 155 13.72 -15.72 -15.70
CA THR A 155 14.01 -15.10 -14.42
C THR A 155 14.02 -16.13 -13.28
N MET A 156 15.03 -16.05 -12.43
CA MET A 156 15.17 -16.90 -11.25
C MET A 156 15.33 -16.09 -9.98
N GLN A 157 14.95 -16.70 -8.87
CA GLN A 157 15.23 -16.17 -7.53
C GLN A 157 16.02 -17.17 -6.69
N GLU A 158 16.81 -16.65 -5.77
CA GLU A 158 17.42 -17.39 -4.68
C GLU A 158 17.16 -16.62 -3.37
N THR A 159 16.92 -17.34 -2.29
CA THR A 159 16.65 -16.76 -0.97
C THR A 159 17.23 -17.70 0.10
N ASP A 160 17.77 -17.15 1.16
CA ASP A 160 18.25 -17.94 2.30
C ASP A 160 17.08 -18.71 2.94
N ASN A 161 17.28 -20.01 3.12
CA ASN A 161 16.22 -20.95 3.53
C ASN A 161 15.80 -20.81 5.01
N ASP A 162 16.62 -20.17 5.84
CA ASP A 162 16.41 -20.08 7.28
C ASP A 162 15.50 -18.89 7.68
N TYR A 163 15.12 -18.04 6.70
CA TYR A 163 14.23 -16.93 6.96
C TYR A 163 12.76 -17.33 6.75
N ASN A 164 11.95 -17.03 7.75
CA ASN A 164 10.49 -17.18 7.65
C ASN A 164 9.79 -15.82 7.79
N GLU A 165 9.06 -15.41 6.74
CA GLU A 165 8.27 -14.18 6.78
C GLU A 165 7.04 -14.35 7.68
N THR A 166 6.86 -13.41 8.60
CA THR A 166 5.79 -13.44 9.60
C THR A 166 4.70 -12.39 9.35
N ILE A 167 4.90 -11.50 8.38
CA ILE A 167 3.94 -10.45 8.05
C ILE A 167 3.16 -10.85 6.80
N ASN A 168 1.85 -11.00 6.95
CA ASN A 168 0.95 -11.12 5.82
C ASN A 168 0.43 -9.72 5.46
N ALA A 169 0.78 -9.24 4.25
CA ALA A 169 0.46 -7.89 3.81
C ALA A 169 -0.26 -7.87 2.46
N LEU A 170 -1.15 -6.89 2.31
CA LEU A 170 -1.94 -6.68 1.12
C LEU A 170 -1.77 -5.25 0.60
N PHE A 171 -1.62 -5.09 -0.72
CA PHE A 171 -1.64 -3.79 -1.39
C PHE A 171 -2.85 -3.68 -2.32
N ILE A 172 -3.68 -2.66 -2.10
CA ILE A 172 -4.85 -2.32 -2.91
C ILE A 172 -4.50 -1.06 -3.72
N PRO A 173 -4.20 -1.18 -5.03
CA PRO A 173 -3.88 -0.03 -5.88
C PRO A 173 -5.13 0.79 -6.21
N VAL A 174 -4.90 1.96 -6.84
CA VAL A 174 -5.97 2.87 -7.31
C VAL A 174 -6.89 2.17 -8.28
N ASP A 175 -6.30 1.59 -9.34
CA ASP A 175 -7.02 0.90 -10.41
C ASP A 175 -6.98 -0.61 -10.18
N LYS A 176 -8.06 -1.16 -9.64
CA LYS A 176 -8.26 -2.61 -9.63
C LYS A 176 -9.39 -2.96 -10.59
N ASN A 177 -9.05 -3.79 -11.57
CA ASN A 177 -10.07 -4.42 -12.42
C ASN A 177 -10.95 -5.33 -11.56
N ASP A 178 -12.26 -5.29 -11.77
CA ASP A 178 -13.28 -6.10 -11.09
C ASP A 178 -13.07 -7.62 -11.23
N SER A 179 -12.20 -8.04 -12.17
CA SER A 179 -11.90 -9.46 -12.44
C SER A 179 -11.40 -10.26 -11.24
N ASN A 180 -10.82 -9.60 -10.25
CA ASN A 180 -10.31 -10.27 -9.03
C ASN A 180 -11.32 -10.25 -7.86
N ALA A 181 -12.33 -9.39 -7.92
CA ALA A 181 -13.31 -9.21 -6.84
C ALA A 181 -14.14 -10.49 -6.60
N THR A 182 -14.54 -11.18 -7.67
CA THR A 182 -15.30 -12.43 -7.60
C THR A 182 -14.51 -13.54 -6.91
N ASN A 183 -13.22 -13.70 -7.26
CA ASN A 183 -12.35 -14.68 -6.64
C ASN A 183 -12.14 -14.39 -5.14
N GLN A 184 -11.88 -13.12 -4.80
CA GLN A 184 -11.72 -12.70 -3.40
C GLN A 184 -13.00 -12.92 -2.59
N PHE A 185 -14.15 -12.55 -3.14
CA PHE A 185 -15.41 -12.76 -2.47
C PHE A 185 -15.75 -14.25 -2.33
N SER A 186 -15.39 -15.09 -3.28
CA SER A 186 -15.51 -16.55 -3.14
C SER A 186 -14.71 -17.08 -1.96
N ILE A 187 -13.52 -16.52 -1.68
CA ILE A 187 -12.72 -16.84 -0.49
C ILE A 187 -13.43 -16.34 0.77
N VAL A 188 -13.99 -15.13 0.75
CA VAL A 188 -14.81 -14.57 1.85
C VAL A 188 -15.96 -15.54 2.22
N VAL A 189 -16.66 -16.05 1.21
CA VAL A 189 -17.75 -17.02 1.41
C VAL A 189 -17.23 -18.34 2.00
N LYS A 190 -16.14 -18.89 1.46
CA LYS A 190 -15.50 -20.13 1.97
C LYS A 190 -15.05 -19.98 3.43
N ARG A 191 -14.64 -18.77 3.85
CA ARG A 191 -14.24 -18.46 5.23
C ARG A 191 -15.42 -18.08 6.15
N ASN A 192 -16.66 -18.19 5.66
CA ASN A 192 -17.87 -17.82 6.40
C ASN A 192 -17.92 -16.34 6.84
N ARG A 193 -17.33 -15.44 6.03
CA ARG A 193 -17.26 -13.98 6.31
C ARG A 193 -18.25 -13.17 5.47
N LYS A 194 -19.13 -13.81 4.68
CA LYS A 194 -20.10 -13.14 3.82
C LYS A 194 -20.94 -12.11 4.59
N GLN A 195 -21.49 -12.52 5.74
CA GLN A 195 -22.33 -11.64 6.56
C GLN A 195 -21.60 -10.36 7.01
N PHE A 196 -20.30 -10.49 7.32
CA PHE A 196 -19.50 -9.35 7.69
C PHE A 196 -19.40 -8.33 6.54
N VAL A 197 -19.07 -8.80 5.32
CA VAL A 197 -19.01 -7.92 4.12
C VAL A 197 -20.37 -7.32 3.84
N THR A 198 -21.45 -8.10 3.92
CA THR A 198 -22.82 -7.62 3.74
C THR A 198 -23.16 -6.50 4.72
N ASN A 199 -22.90 -6.70 6.02
CA ASN A 199 -23.16 -5.69 7.05
C ASN A 199 -22.37 -4.38 6.82
N ALA A 200 -21.12 -4.51 6.37
CA ALA A 200 -20.29 -3.36 6.06
C ALA A 200 -20.85 -2.57 4.86
N LEU A 201 -21.33 -3.27 3.83
CA LEU A 201 -21.97 -2.65 2.66
C LEU A 201 -23.32 -2.02 3.02
N GLN A 202 -24.14 -2.67 3.86
CA GLN A 202 -25.40 -2.11 4.36
C GLN A 202 -25.19 -0.83 5.19
N ASN A 203 -24.10 -0.74 5.93
CA ASN A 203 -23.72 0.49 6.61
C ASN A 203 -23.32 1.58 5.62
N PHE A 204 -22.72 1.23 4.47
CA PHE A 204 -22.34 2.16 3.42
C PHE A 204 -23.54 2.59 2.57
N ASP A 205 -24.38 1.64 2.18
CA ASP A 205 -25.63 1.89 1.44
C ASP A 205 -26.74 0.99 2.00
N PRO A 206 -27.69 1.57 2.77
CA PRO A 206 -28.80 0.82 3.38
C PRO A 206 -29.77 0.18 2.37
N SER A 207 -29.68 0.50 1.10
CA SER A 207 -30.46 -0.16 0.05
C SER A 207 -29.90 -1.55 -0.31
N ILE A 208 -28.64 -1.84 0.01
CA ILE A 208 -28.01 -3.13 -0.26
C ILE A 208 -28.50 -4.16 0.76
N GLU A 209 -29.20 -5.19 0.31
CA GLU A 209 -29.64 -6.30 1.17
C GLU A 209 -28.58 -7.39 1.29
N SER A 210 -27.92 -7.75 0.19
CA SER A 210 -26.85 -8.74 0.18
C SER A 210 -25.94 -8.60 -1.04
N ILE A 211 -24.80 -9.30 -0.99
CA ILE A 211 -23.88 -9.49 -2.10
C ILE A 211 -23.80 -10.98 -2.42
N GLU A 212 -23.88 -11.34 -3.69
CA GLU A 212 -23.88 -12.70 -4.17
C GLU A 212 -22.76 -12.92 -5.20
N ALA A 213 -22.11 -14.10 -5.13
CA ALA A 213 -21.16 -14.53 -6.16
C ALA A 213 -21.87 -15.53 -7.09
N LEU A 214 -21.97 -15.17 -8.36
CA LEU A 214 -22.45 -16.06 -9.41
C LEU A 214 -21.29 -16.41 -10.35
N PRO A 215 -21.43 -17.43 -11.23
CA PRO A 215 -20.34 -17.87 -12.10
C PRO A 215 -19.75 -16.78 -13.00
N ASP A 216 -20.56 -15.80 -13.36
CA ASP A 216 -20.25 -14.69 -14.26
C ASP A 216 -19.84 -13.38 -13.52
N GLY A 217 -19.91 -13.34 -12.17
CA GLY A 217 -19.48 -12.18 -11.42
C GLY A 217 -20.13 -11.99 -10.06
N LEU A 218 -19.96 -10.79 -9.51
CA LEU A 218 -20.58 -10.35 -8.28
C LEU A 218 -21.88 -9.58 -8.58
N TYR A 219 -22.87 -9.82 -7.75
CA TYR A 219 -24.18 -9.21 -7.84
C TYR A 219 -24.62 -8.65 -6.49
N LEU A 220 -25.37 -7.56 -6.53
CA LEU A 220 -26.02 -6.98 -5.37
C LEU A 220 -27.52 -7.28 -5.40
N LYS A 221 -28.04 -7.68 -4.25
CA LYS A 221 -29.47 -7.61 -3.99
C LYS A 221 -29.79 -6.25 -3.39
N ILE A 222 -30.55 -5.46 -4.12
CA ILE A 222 -30.96 -4.11 -3.75
C ILE A 222 -32.43 -4.14 -3.36
N LYS A 223 -32.79 -3.43 -2.30
CA LYS A 223 -34.16 -3.27 -1.84
C LYS A 223 -35.06 -2.75 -2.98
N ASP A 224 -36.25 -3.29 -3.06
CA ASP A 224 -37.26 -2.94 -4.05
C ASP A 224 -36.90 -3.27 -5.52
N ILE A 225 -35.77 -3.93 -5.78
CA ILE A 225 -35.37 -4.48 -7.09
C ILE A 225 -35.56 -5.99 -7.05
N LYS A 226 -36.37 -6.53 -8.01
CA LYS A 226 -36.69 -7.97 -8.04
C LYS A 226 -35.50 -8.84 -8.43
N GLU A 227 -34.66 -8.37 -9.35
CA GLU A 227 -33.53 -9.10 -9.88
C GLU A 227 -32.21 -8.68 -9.19
N LEU A 228 -31.24 -9.56 -9.23
CA LEU A 228 -29.89 -9.24 -8.78
C LEU A 228 -29.24 -8.27 -9.77
N MET A 229 -28.63 -7.23 -9.28
CA MET A 229 -27.94 -6.22 -10.09
C MET A 229 -26.44 -6.53 -10.15
N PRO A 230 -25.84 -6.66 -11.34
CA PRO A 230 -24.40 -6.83 -11.46
C PRO A 230 -23.66 -5.67 -10.77
N ILE A 231 -22.54 -5.98 -10.08
CA ILE A 231 -21.73 -4.96 -9.40
C ILE A 231 -21.22 -3.86 -10.35
N SER A 232 -21.01 -4.20 -11.63
CA SER A 232 -20.60 -3.25 -12.68
C SER A 232 -21.63 -2.13 -12.93
N MET A 233 -22.89 -2.36 -12.55
CA MET A 233 -23.97 -1.36 -12.64
C MET A 233 -24.10 -0.51 -11.36
N ALA A 234 -23.39 -0.87 -10.29
CA ALA A 234 -23.34 -0.05 -9.08
C ALA A 234 -22.49 1.20 -9.31
N GLY A 235 -22.77 2.26 -8.54
CA GLY A 235 -21.94 3.46 -8.55
C GLY A 235 -20.49 3.17 -8.14
N ASP A 236 -19.55 3.96 -8.65
CA ASP A 236 -18.11 3.78 -8.44
C ASP A 236 -17.74 3.67 -6.96
N GLY A 237 -18.35 4.49 -6.10
CA GLY A 237 -18.11 4.44 -4.65
C GLY A 237 -18.51 3.10 -4.02
N ALA A 238 -19.65 2.52 -4.41
CA ALA A 238 -20.07 1.21 -3.92
C ALA A 238 -19.13 0.12 -4.42
N ARG A 239 -18.74 0.16 -5.69
CA ARG A 239 -17.74 -0.77 -6.28
C ARG A 239 -16.40 -0.70 -5.52
N ARG A 240 -15.92 0.52 -5.26
CA ARG A 240 -14.66 0.73 -4.51
C ARG A 240 -14.76 0.15 -3.09
N MET A 241 -15.86 0.40 -2.37
CA MET A 241 -16.09 -0.18 -1.03
C MET A 241 -16.16 -1.70 -1.06
N ILE A 242 -16.89 -2.28 -2.00
CA ILE A 242 -16.96 -3.74 -2.15
C ILE A 242 -15.57 -4.32 -2.37
N ASN A 243 -14.77 -3.73 -3.26
CA ASN A 243 -13.41 -4.16 -3.53
C ASN A 243 -12.51 -4.07 -2.28
N ILE A 244 -12.53 -2.96 -1.57
CA ILE A 244 -11.73 -2.79 -0.35
C ILE A 244 -12.14 -3.82 0.71
N ILE A 245 -13.42 -3.90 1.05
CA ILE A 245 -13.90 -4.74 2.16
C ILE A 245 -13.75 -6.23 1.82
N SER A 246 -14.12 -6.66 0.60
CA SER A 246 -13.98 -8.06 0.19
C SER A 246 -12.50 -8.48 0.15
N THR A 247 -11.63 -7.60 -0.34
CA THR A 247 -10.20 -7.88 -0.41
C THR A 247 -9.58 -7.98 0.99
N ILE A 248 -9.95 -7.13 1.93
CA ILE A 248 -9.45 -7.19 3.31
C ILE A 248 -10.04 -8.40 4.05
N ALA A 249 -11.29 -8.76 3.77
CA ALA A 249 -11.98 -9.86 4.43
C ALA A 249 -11.60 -11.25 3.92
N CYS A 250 -10.92 -11.36 2.75
CA CYS A 250 -10.62 -12.68 2.16
C CYS A 250 -9.52 -13.42 2.92
N GLU A 251 -8.60 -12.73 3.62
CA GLU A 251 -7.52 -13.34 4.38
C GLU A 251 -7.26 -12.61 5.71
N ASP A 252 -6.41 -13.20 6.55
CA ASP A 252 -5.98 -12.60 7.82
C ASP A 252 -4.68 -11.81 7.57
N PHE A 253 -4.84 -10.54 7.19
CA PHE A 253 -3.71 -9.64 6.97
C PHE A 253 -3.29 -8.95 8.27
N ASN A 254 -1.98 -8.74 8.43
CA ASN A 254 -1.43 -7.91 9.50
C ASN A 254 -1.40 -6.43 9.07
N ILE A 255 -1.06 -6.20 7.79
CA ILE A 255 -0.87 -4.85 7.25
C ILE A 255 -1.56 -4.73 5.89
N VAL A 256 -2.32 -3.65 5.70
CA VAL A 256 -2.99 -3.36 4.42
C VAL A 256 -2.63 -1.96 3.94
N PHE A 257 -2.31 -1.87 2.67
CA PHE A 257 -2.00 -0.64 1.95
C PHE A 257 -3.15 -0.32 0.99
N ILE A 258 -3.66 0.92 1.03
CA ILE A 258 -4.74 1.37 0.14
C ILE A 258 -4.29 2.68 -0.50
N ASP A 259 -4.04 2.64 -1.79
CA ASP A 259 -3.68 3.85 -2.54
C ASP A 259 -4.94 4.54 -3.03
N GLU A 260 -5.03 5.87 -2.83
CA GLU A 260 -6.18 6.72 -3.15
C GLU A 260 -7.52 6.08 -2.72
N VAL A 261 -7.71 5.99 -1.41
CA VAL A 261 -8.84 5.27 -0.79
C VAL A 261 -10.20 5.77 -1.27
N ASP A 262 -10.31 7.06 -1.54
CA ASP A 262 -11.52 7.79 -1.92
C ASP A 262 -11.77 7.83 -3.44
N ASN A 263 -10.92 7.19 -4.25
CA ASN A 263 -11.06 7.20 -5.70
C ASN A 263 -12.46 6.71 -6.14
N GLY A 264 -13.15 7.54 -6.94
CA GLY A 264 -14.50 7.27 -7.43
C GLY A 264 -15.61 7.43 -6.39
N MET A 265 -15.32 7.92 -5.16
CA MET A 265 -16.31 8.11 -4.10
C MET A 265 -16.83 9.55 -4.04
N HIS A 266 -18.15 9.69 -3.88
CA HIS A 266 -18.74 10.97 -3.56
C HIS A 266 -18.42 11.37 -2.12
N TYR A 267 -18.23 12.68 -1.85
CA TYR A 267 -17.82 13.17 -0.52
C TYR A 267 -18.76 12.74 0.63
N SER A 268 -20.05 12.60 0.36
CA SER A 268 -21.03 12.16 1.37
C SER A 268 -20.78 10.74 1.90
N ALA A 269 -20.05 9.92 1.16
CA ALA A 269 -19.71 8.54 1.52
C ALA A 269 -18.47 8.44 2.42
N HIS A 270 -17.61 9.45 2.43
CA HIS A 270 -16.29 9.39 3.09
C HIS A 270 -16.38 9.11 4.59
N LYS A 271 -17.29 9.77 5.32
CA LYS A 271 -17.48 9.52 6.76
C LYS A 271 -17.79 8.05 7.04
N LEU A 272 -18.66 7.46 6.24
CA LEU A 272 -19.11 6.08 6.45
C LEU A 272 -18.03 5.09 6.03
N MET A 273 -17.33 5.37 4.93
CA MET A 273 -16.14 4.63 4.49
C MET A 273 -15.12 4.54 5.62
N TRP A 274 -14.72 5.68 6.20
CA TRP A 274 -13.73 5.70 7.27
C TRP A 274 -14.20 4.97 8.53
N LYS A 275 -15.45 5.16 8.92
CA LYS A 275 -16.03 4.46 10.07
C LYS A 275 -15.98 2.94 9.87
N THR A 276 -16.29 2.47 8.67
CA THR A 276 -16.25 1.05 8.32
C THR A 276 -14.82 0.52 8.34
N ILE A 277 -13.88 1.20 7.68
CA ILE A 277 -12.47 0.80 7.61
C ILE A 277 -11.82 0.79 9.00
N LEU A 278 -12.03 1.84 9.81
CA LEU A 278 -11.49 1.94 11.16
C LEU A 278 -11.99 0.82 12.08
N LYS A 279 -13.31 0.58 12.08
CA LYS A 279 -13.89 -0.51 12.89
C LYS A 279 -13.36 -1.88 12.45
N PHE A 280 -13.22 -2.09 11.15
CA PHE A 280 -12.66 -3.32 10.64
C PHE A 280 -11.20 -3.52 11.10
N ALA A 281 -10.38 -2.49 10.93
CA ALA A 281 -8.99 -2.53 11.35
C ALA A 281 -8.82 -2.76 12.86
N GLN A 282 -9.75 -2.22 13.65
CA GLN A 282 -9.77 -2.42 15.10
C GLN A 282 -10.12 -3.88 15.47
N ILE A 283 -11.19 -4.43 14.88
CA ILE A 283 -11.67 -5.79 15.18
C ILE A 283 -10.64 -6.86 14.77
N HIS A 284 -10.01 -6.69 13.61
CA HIS A 284 -9.09 -7.68 13.05
C HIS A 284 -7.62 -7.40 13.35
N ASP A 285 -7.32 -6.40 14.17
CA ASP A 285 -5.95 -5.98 14.56
C ASP A 285 -5.03 -5.66 13.37
N ILE A 286 -5.57 -5.05 12.30
CA ILE A 286 -4.86 -4.71 11.06
C ILE A 286 -4.26 -3.30 11.16
N GLN A 287 -3.02 -3.11 10.72
CA GLN A 287 -2.43 -1.79 10.49
C GLN A 287 -2.68 -1.36 9.05
N LEU A 288 -3.15 -0.11 8.87
CA LEU A 288 -3.49 0.47 7.58
C LEU A 288 -2.54 1.61 7.22
N PHE A 289 -2.08 1.59 5.97
CA PHE A 289 -1.34 2.66 5.31
C PHE A 289 -2.15 3.13 4.11
N VAL A 290 -2.61 4.36 4.14
CA VAL A 290 -3.60 4.84 3.18
C VAL A 290 -3.15 6.16 2.59
N THR A 291 -3.36 6.39 1.29
CA THR A 291 -3.16 7.70 0.67
C THR A 291 -4.49 8.33 0.26
N THR A 292 -4.55 9.64 0.31
CA THR A 292 -5.56 10.48 -0.32
C THR A 292 -4.96 11.84 -0.68
N HIS A 293 -5.55 12.51 -1.65
CA HIS A 293 -5.24 13.90 -1.99
C HIS A 293 -6.47 14.82 -1.80
N ASN A 294 -7.57 14.27 -1.29
CA ASN A 294 -8.87 14.93 -1.21
C ASN A 294 -9.14 15.45 0.21
N LEU A 295 -9.42 16.76 0.32
CA LEU A 295 -9.77 17.38 1.61
C LEU A 295 -11.10 16.85 2.17
N ASP A 296 -12.10 16.63 1.31
CA ASP A 296 -13.39 16.07 1.75
C ASP A 296 -13.22 14.68 2.37
N CYS A 297 -12.23 13.91 1.88
CA CYS A 297 -11.88 12.61 2.45
C CYS A 297 -11.34 12.78 3.88
N LEU A 298 -10.50 13.79 4.14
CA LEU A 298 -9.97 14.10 5.48
C LEU A 298 -11.05 14.65 6.41
N MET A 299 -11.96 15.50 5.90
CA MET A 299 -13.14 15.95 6.65
C MET A 299 -14.02 14.74 7.02
N GLY A 300 -14.19 13.78 6.10
CA GLY A 300 -14.88 12.52 6.37
C GLY A 300 -14.23 11.71 7.48
N LEU A 301 -12.89 11.67 7.54
CA LEU A 301 -12.12 11.00 8.58
C LEU A 301 -12.33 11.67 9.95
N GLU A 302 -12.18 12.99 10.02
CA GLU A 302 -12.44 13.77 11.24
C GLU A 302 -13.86 13.49 11.76
N ASN A 303 -14.84 13.61 10.89
CA ASN A 303 -16.25 13.36 11.21
C ASN A 303 -16.54 11.91 11.67
N ALA A 304 -15.81 10.92 11.15
CA ALA A 304 -15.94 9.52 11.57
C ALA A 304 -15.44 9.31 13.00
N MET A 305 -14.41 10.06 13.41
CA MET A 305 -13.78 9.97 14.74
C MET A 305 -14.42 10.90 15.78
N GLN A 306 -15.21 11.89 15.36
CA GLN A 306 -15.68 13.00 16.20
C GLN A 306 -16.38 12.55 17.50
N LYS A 307 -17.16 11.48 17.45
CA LYS A 307 -17.94 10.97 18.59
C LYS A 307 -17.36 9.71 19.24
N ASP A 308 -16.16 9.29 18.84
CA ASP A 308 -15.56 8.03 19.29
C ASP A 308 -14.09 8.25 19.67
N GLU A 309 -13.82 8.37 20.97
CA GLU A 309 -12.48 8.61 21.50
C GLU A 309 -11.51 7.47 21.20
N GLU A 310 -11.99 6.23 21.13
CA GLU A 310 -11.13 5.10 20.82
C GLU A 310 -10.67 5.16 19.36
N LEU A 311 -11.55 5.54 18.43
CA LEU A 311 -11.17 5.74 17.03
C LEU A 311 -10.16 6.89 16.85
N ARG A 312 -10.24 7.96 17.66
CA ARG A 312 -9.27 9.07 17.64
C ARG A 312 -7.85 8.63 17.95
N LYS A 313 -7.69 7.65 18.84
CA LYS A 313 -6.38 7.10 19.21
C LYS A 313 -5.78 6.19 18.13
N LEU A 314 -6.60 5.70 17.20
CA LEU A 314 -6.17 4.74 16.19
C LEU A 314 -5.55 5.38 14.95
N ALA A 315 -5.79 6.66 14.69
CA ALA A 315 -5.42 7.31 13.45
C ALA A 315 -4.41 8.45 13.62
N ASN A 316 -3.51 8.58 12.65
CA ASN A 316 -2.71 9.77 12.40
C ASN A 316 -2.78 10.12 10.91
N VAL A 317 -2.74 11.41 10.62
CA VAL A 317 -2.55 11.94 9.26
C VAL A 317 -1.14 12.49 9.15
N TYR A 318 -0.48 12.21 8.05
CA TYR A 318 0.88 12.64 7.76
C TYR A 318 0.90 13.46 6.46
N ASN A 319 1.16 14.75 6.58
CA ASN A 319 1.44 15.55 5.39
C ASN A 319 2.89 15.33 4.99
N VAL A 320 3.07 14.95 3.72
CA VAL A 320 4.39 14.80 3.10
C VAL A 320 4.63 15.99 2.19
N ALA A 321 5.64 16.78 2.49
CA ALA A 321 6.00 17.97 1.74
C ALA A 321 7.48 17.97 1.34
N LYS A 322 7.78 18.49 0.15
CA LYS A 322 9.15 18.72 -0.29
C LYS A 322 9.47 20.21 -0.14
N THR A 323 10.36 20.54 0.78
CA THR A 323 10.77 21.92 1.03
C THR A 323 12.09 22.24 0.33
N LYS A 324 12.28 23.50 -0.10
CA LYS A 324 13.49 23.92 -0.83
C LYS A 324 14.77 23.72 0.00
N ASN A 325 14.69 23.92 1.31
CA ASN A 325 15.88 23.98 2.17
C ASN A 325 16.13 22.71 3.00
N LYS A 326 15.10 21.88 3.23
CA LYS A 326 15.18 20.71 4.13
C LYS A 326 14.85 19.37 3.46
N GLY A 327 14.67 19.36 2.12
CA GLY A 327 14.25 18.16 1.41
C GLY A 327 12.83 17.72 1.79
N PHE A 328 12.62 16.43 1.90
CA PHE A 328 11.31 15.88 2.29
C PHE A 328 11.10 16.01 3.80
N GLN A 329 9.92 16.49 4.17
CA GLN A 329 9.48 16.64 5.56
C GLN A 329 8.13 15.95 5.74
N VAL A 330 7.90 15.44 6.95
CA VAL A 330 6.62 14.84 7.33
C VAL A 330 6.06 15.59 8.53
N TYR A 331 4.85 16.10 8.38
CA TYR A 331 4.12 16.77 9.45
C TYR A 331 2.98 15.87 9.92
N LYS A 332 3.01 15.51 11.20
CA LYS A 332 2.02 14.62 11.80
C LYS A 332 0.86 15.42 12.40
N TYR A 333 -0.35 14.97 12.13
CA TYR A 333 -1.60 15.48 12.70
C TYR A 333 -2.31 14.33 13.41
N GLY A 334 -2.48 14.41 14.72
CA GLY A 334 -3.45 13.61 15.46
C GLY A 334 -4.86 14.17 15.27
N TYR A 335 -5.84 13.64 16.00
CA TYR A 335 -7.24 14.08 15.83
C TYR A 335 -7.43 15.59 16.11
N ASN A 336 -6.83 16.12 17.20
CA ASN A 336 -7.04 17.51 17.58
C ASN A 336 -6.40 18.47 16.57
N GLU A 337 -5.18 18.20 16.15
CA GLU A 337 -4.46 19.01 15.16
C GLU A 337 -5.16 18.94 13.79
N LEU A 338 -5.68 17.76 13.39
CA LEU A 338 -6.46 17.61 12.17
C LEU A 338 -7.74 18.43 12.22
N LYS A 339 -8.46 18.35 13.33
CA LYS A 339 -9.71 19.11 13.55
C LYS A 339 -9.45 20.62 13.51
N GLU A 340 -8.43 21.09 14.22
CA GLU A 340 -8.06 22.52 14.24
C GLU A 340 -7.67 23.01 12.84
N ALA A 341 -6.92 22.20 12.08
CA ALA A 341 -6.54 22.54 10.72
C ALA A 341 -7.77 22.65 9.79
N ILE A 342 -8.74 21.73 9.92
CA ILE A 342 -9.99 21.76 9.13
C ILE A 342 -10.84 22.96 9.53
N ASP A 343 -11.06 23.18 10.84
CA ASP A 343 -11.90 24.28 11.35
C ASP A 343 -11.35 25.66 10.97
N ASN A 344 -10.03 25.81 10.84
CA ASN A 344 -9.36 27.05 10.43
C ASN A 344 -9.03 27.12 8.93
N GLU A 345 -9.56 26.21 8.11
CA GLU A 345 -9.33 26.14 6.66
C GLU A 345 -7.82 26.08 6.28
N ILE A 346 -7.00 25.51 7.15
CA ILE A 346 -5.56 25.35 6.88
C ILE A 346 -5.36 24.24 5.82
N GLU A 347 -4.65 24.59 4.76
CA GLU A 347 -4.35 23.64 3.68
C GLU A 347 -3.26 22.63 4.12
N ILE A 348 -3.68 21.45 4.55
CA ILE A 348 -2.79 20.39 5.06
C ILE A 348 -2.25 19.45 3.97
N ARG A 349 -2.47 19.76 2.69
CA ARG A 349 -2.02 18.93 1.55
C ARG A 349 -0.90 19.58 0.75
N LYS A 350 -0.40 20.75 1.19
CA LYS A 350 0.69 21.50 0.51
C LYS A 350 2.01 21.33 1.22
#